data_10f685ff1a4aab3c0eb6e89fcdd9b5ac
#
_entry.id   10f685ff1a4aab3c0eb6e89fcdd9b5ac
#
_cell.length_a   1.000
_cell.length_b   1.000
_cell.length_c   1.000
_cell.angle_alpha   90.00
_cell.angle_beta   90.00
_cell.angle_gamma   90.00
#
_symmetry.space_group_name_H-M   'P 1'
#
loop_
_entity.id
_entity.type
_entity.pdbx_description
1 polymer ?
#
loop_
_entity_poly.entity_id
_entity_poly.type
_entity_poly.pdbx_seq_one_letter_code
_entity_poly.pdbx_strand_id
1 'polypeptide(L)'
;GTWNDDGTEFTVKLKDGLKFANGNDLTASDVKFSYDRIKKINDPNGPSSLLANVESVTAKDDTTVVFKDSVPFDVTLKQVMSSPAGPIVDEDTFDADKLTDADTIVSKKAFAGPYTLTAFKINESAAYAKNDSYKGLTPAKNSAVQVKYFADASNLKMAVQQGQIDVANRSLSPTDIEDLSKDSKVKVVKGPGGEERFIAFNFKIQPYGESQPDADANKAKAVRQAVANLIDREELSTKVYKGTYTPMYSFIPDGLAGHDDTLKSAYGDGNGKPSTEKAKKVLADAGVTTPVDLKLQYNSDHYGSVSADEYAALKSQLEAGGLFKV
;
A
#
# COMPACT_ATOMS: atom_id res chain seq x y z
N GLY A 1 -8.12 19.47 11.27
CA GLY A 1 -7.72 20.53 10.33
C GLY A 1 -8.87 20.88 9.39
N THR A 2 -8.82 22.08 8.81
CA THR A 2 -9.86 22.65 7.94
C THR A 2 -9.21 23.30 6.73
N TRP A 3 -9.85 23.17 5.57
CA TRP A 3 -9.51 23.90 4.36
C TRP A 3 -10.05 25.32 4.42
N ASN A 4 -9.36 26.26 3.78
CA ASN A 4 -9.90 27.58 3.45
C ASN A 4 -10.95 27.45 2.32
N ASP A 5 -11.62 28.57 1.96
CA ASP A 5 -12.76 28.54 1.05
C ASP A 5 -12.41 28.08 -0.37
N ASP A 6 -11.18 28.35 -0.84
CA ASP A 6 -10.70 27.95 -2.17
C ASP A 6 -9.97 26.59 -2.17
N GLY A 7 -9.82 25.96 -1.00
CA GLY A 7 -9.21 24.64 -0.84
C GLY A 7 -7.69 24.60 -1.03
N THR A 8 -7.02 25.75 -1.07
CA THR A 8 -5.57 25.82 -1.32
C THR A 8 -4.73 25.79 -0.04
N GLU A 9 -5.34 26.07 1.12
CA GLU A 9 -4.67 26.05 2.41
C GLU A 9 -5.40 25.14 3.41
N PHE A 10 -4.68 24.20 4.00
CA PHE A 10 -5.17 23.34 5.08
C PHE A 10 -4.57 23.75 6.42
N THR A 11 -5.38 24.29 7.31
CA THR A 11 -4.94 24.73 8.65
C THR A 11 -5.12 23.60 9.67
N VAL A 12 -4.04 23.28 10.38
CA VAL A 12 -4.01 22.31 11.48
C VAL A 12 -3.71 23.03 12.79
N LYS A 13 -4.48 22.70 13.84
CA LYS A 13 -4.24 23.18 15.20
C LYS A 13 -3.67 22.03 16.03
N LEU A 14 -2.47 22.23 16.58
CA LEU A 14 -1.84 21.29 17.50
C LEU A 14 -2.49 21.40 18.88
N LYS A 15 -2.40 20.32 19.66
CA LYS A 15 -2.74 20.37 21.09
C LYS A 15 -1.69 21.16 21.86
N ASP A 16 -2.11 21.79 22.96
CA ASP A 16 -1.19 22.53 23.82
C ASP A 16 -0.27 21.58 24.61
N GLY A 17 0.96 22.03 24.84
CA GLY A 17 1.94 21.36 25.69
C GLY A 17 2.36 19.98 25.20
N LEU A 18 2.45 19.79 23.88
CA LEU A 18 3.04 18.60 23.30
C LEU A 18 4.54 18.59 23.56
N LYS A 19 5.11 17.41 23.77
CA LYS A 19 6.54 17.20 23.98
C LYS A 19 7.06 15.99 23.23
N PHE A 20 8.32 16.09 22.82
CA PHE A 20 9.10 14.92 22.45
C PHE A 20 9.52 14.14 23.71
N ALA A 21 9.90 12.88 23.53
CA ALA A 21 10.32 12.01 24.62
C ALA A 21 11.64 12.45 25.29
N ASN A 22 12.45 13.26 24.62
CA ASN A 22 13.65 13.90 25.18
C ASN A 22 13.35 15.10 26.09
N GLY A 23 12.08 15.54 26.15
CA GLY A 23 11.60 16.65 26.98
C GLY A 23 11.43 17.97 26.24
N ASN A 24 11.93 18.12 25.01
CA ASN A 24 11.76 19.32 24.21
C ASN A 24 10.28 19.54 23.87
N ASP A 25 9.88 20.79 23.73
CA ASP A 25 8.52 21.13 23.30
C ASP A 25 8.33 20.76 21.82
N LEU A 26 7.17 20.24 21.46
CA LEU A 26 6.77 20.01 20.10
C LEU A 26 5.83 21.11 19.67
N THR A 27 6.24 21.92 18.70
CA THR A 27 5.54 23.10 18.22
C THR A 27 5.23 23.03 16.72
N ALA A 28 4.54 24.02 16.22
CA ALA A 28 4.30 24.16 14.79
C ALA A 28 5.60 24.37 13.97
N SER A 29 6.68 24.89 14.61
CA SER A 29 7.99 25.01 13.99
C SER A 29 8.59 23.64 13.66
N ASP A 30 8.50 22.67 14.56
CA ASP A 30 8.94 21.29 14.32
C ASP A 30 8.18 20.63 13.17
N VAL A 31 6.87 20.88 13.08
CA VAL A 31 6.07 20.40 11.95
C VAL A 31 6.60 20.97 10.63
N LYS A 32 6.74 22.30 10.56
CA LYS A 32 7.31 22.95 9.38
C LYS A 32 8.71 22.40 9.06
N PHE A 33 9.59 22.32 10.04
CA PHE A 33 10.94 21.77 9.91
C PHE A 33 10.92 20.35 9.31
N SER A 34 10.06 19.47 9.82
CA SER A 34 9.99 18.08 9.39
C SER A 34 9.66 17.94 7.91
N TYR A 35 8.64 18.67 7.42
CA TYR A 35 8.25 18.64 6.02
C TYR A 35 9.28 19.30 5.10
N ASP A 36 9.81 20.47 5.49
CA ASP A 36 10.87 21.16 4.74
C ASP A 36 12.12 20.28 4.65
N ARG A 37 12.49 19.60 5.73
CA ARG A 37 13.61 18.66 5.79
C ARG A 37 13.45 17.49 4.80
N ILE A 38 12.28 16.86 4.75
CA ILE A 38 12.01 15.77 3.79
C ILE A 38 12.20 16.27 2.35
N LYS A 39 11.65 17.44 2.02
CA LYS A 39 11.77 18.05 0.69
C LYS A 39 13.20 18.44 0.36
N LYS A 40 13.95 18.95 1.34
CA LYS A 40 15.32 19.42 1.16
C LYS A 40 16.31 18.26 0.99
N ILE A 41 16.22 17.23 1.80
CA ILE A 41 17.06 16.01 1.69
C ILE A 41 16.75 15.28 0.39
N ASN A 42 15.48 15.14 0.04
CA ASN A 42 14.98 14.51 -1.19
C ASN A 42 15.66 13.15 -1.49
N ASP A 43 15.77 12.30 -0.46
CA ASP A 43 16.36 10.97 -0.60
C ASP A 43 15.54 10.12 -1.59
N PRO A 44 16.16 9.46 -2.58
CA PRO A 44 15.43 8.64 -3.56
C PRO A 44 14.71 7.43 -2.94
N ASN A 45 15.14 6.99 -1.75
CA ASN A 45 14.48 5.93 -0.97
C ASN A 45 13.56 6.50 0.11
N GLY A 46 13.44 7.82 0.22
CA GLY A 46 12.64 8.52 1.20
C GLY A 46 11.24 8.89 0.70
N PRO A 47 10.41 9.48 1.55
CA PRO A 47 9.01 9.77 1.28
C PRO A 47 8.78 11.11 0.56
N SER A 48 9.79 11.78 0.02
CA SER A 48 9.67 13.13 -0.55
C SER A 48 8.65 13.21 -1.70
N SER A 49 8.52 12.14 -2.50
CA SER A 49 7.54 12.05 -3.60
C SER A 49 6.09 12.13 -3.12
N LEU A 50 5.80 11.72 -1.88
CA LEU A 50 4.48 11.83 -1.29
C LEU A 50 4.06 13.28 -1.01
N LEU A 51 5.03 14.19 -0.94
CA LEU A 51 4.81 15.63 -0.72
C LEU A 51 4.71 16.44 -2.02
N ALA A 52 4.48 15.79 -3.16
CA ALA A 52 4.47 16.45 -4.47
C ALA A 52 3.44 17.59 -4.57
N ASN A 53 2.27 17.44 -3.95
CA ASN A 53 1.23 18.44 -3.93
C ASN A 53 1.43 19.54 -2.86
N VAL A 54 2.23 19.28 -1.83
CA VAL A 54 2.50 20.26 -0.76
C VAL A 54 3.50 21.31 -1.25
N GLU A 55 3.05 22.50 -1.52
CA GLU A 55 3.92 23.62 -1.93
C GLU A 55 4.78 24.11 -0.76
N SER A 56 4.15 24.42 0.37
CA SER A 56 4.83 24.93 1.56
C SER A 56 4.10 24.60 2.85
N VAL A 57 4.85 24.61 3.96
CA VAL A 57 4.32 24.48 5.32
C VAL A 57 4.76 25.70 6.11
N THR A 58 3.82 26.34 6.81
CA THR A 58 4.06 27.56 7.58
C THR A 58 3.58 27.39 9.02
N ALA A 59 4.44 27.68 9.98
CA ALA A 59 4.07 27.85 11.38
C ALA A 59 3.57 29.30 11.58
N LYS A 60 2.29 29.49 11.87
CA LYS A 60 1.70 30.82 12.15
C LYS A 60 1.92 31.27 13.59
N ASP A 61 1.87 30.33 14.50
CA ASP A 61 2.18 30.45 15.92
C ASP A 61 2.63 29.07 16.43
N ASP A 62 2.92 28.91 17.72
CA ASP A 62 3.46 27.67 18.31
C ASP A 62 2.54 26.45 18.11
N THR A 63 1.26 26.66 17.82
CA THR A 63 0.27 25.58 17.72
C THR A 63 -0.48 25.55 16.39
N THR A 64 -0.27 26.51 15.49
CA THR A 64 -1.01 26.61 14.23
C THR A 64 -0.09 26.40 13.04
N VAL A 65 -0.35 25.34 12.27
CA VAL A 65 0.36 25.00 11.03
C VAL A 65 -0.57 25.18 9.85
N VAL A 66 -0.06 25.76 8.76
CA VAL A 66 -0.78 25.87 7.48
C VAL A 66 0.01 25.16 6.41
N PHE A 67 -0.63 24.19 5.77
CA PHE A 67 -0.15 23.51 4.57
C PHE A 67 -0.76 24.20 3.36
N LYS A 68 0.07 24.63 2.44
CA LYS A 68 -0.36 25.15 1.14
C LYS A 68 -0.17 24.08 0.09
N ASP A 69 -1.23 23.73 -0.61
CA ASP A 69 -1.24 22.72 -1.65
C ASP A 69 -1.43 23.31 -3.05
N SER A 70 -0.81 22.65 -4.03
CA SER A 70 -0.98 22.98 -5.46
C SER A 70 -2.30 22.48 -6.04
N VAL A 71 -2.94 21.52 -5.38
CA VAL A 71 -4.21 20.91 -5.77
C VAL A 71 -5.29 21.33 -4.77
N PRO A 72 -6.31 22.10 -5.18
CA PRO A 72 -7.38 22.51 -4.29
C PRO A 72 -8.13 21.30 -3.70
N PHE A 73 -8.39 21.33 -2.40
CA PHE A 73 -9.08 20.28 -1.66
C PHE A 73 -8.42 18.90 -1.81
N ASP A 74 -7.09 18.82 -1.79
CA ASP A 74 -6.35 17.56 -1.97
C ASP A 74 -6.84 16.49 -0.98
N VAL A 75 -7.56 15.51 -1.51
CA VAL A 75 -8.12 14.41 -0.74
C VAL A 75 -7.04 13.48 -0.17
N THR A 76 -5.82 13.54 -0.71
CA THR A 76 -4.68 12.70 -0.30
C THR A 76 -3.88 13.30 0.85
N LEU A 77 -3.97 14.61 1.14
CA LEU A 77 -3.15 15.28 2.15
C LEU A 77 -3.20 14.59 3.52
N LYS A 78 -4.40 14.22 4.00
CA LYS A 78 -4.54 13.53 5.29
C LYS A 78 -3.90 12.13 5.30
N GLN A 79 -3.92 11.45 4.15
CA GLN A 79 -3.28 10.15 3.99
C GLN A 79 -1.75 10.31 3.99
N VAL A 80 -1.25 11.36 3.31
CA VAL A 80 0.17 11.73 3.33
C VAL A 80 0.64 12.04 4.75
N MET A 81 -0.13 12.78 5.54
CA MET A 81 0.19 13.05 6.96
C MET A 81 0.23 11.78 7.84
N SER A 82 -0.41 10.68 7.43
CA SER A 82 -0.36 9.39 8.13
C SER A 82 0.58 8.37 7.49
N SER A 83 1.32 8.76 6.46
CA SER A 83 2.33 7.98 5.75
C SER A 83 3.73 8.15 6.36
N PRO A 84 4.78 7.52 5.80
CA PRO A 84 6.18 7.80 6.20
C PRO A 84 6.62 9.25 6.08
N ALA A 85 5.87 10.12 5.38
CA ALA A 85 6.11 11.57 5.33
C ALA A 85 5.55 12.32 6.55
N GLY A 86 4.73 11.67 7.39
CA GLY A 86 4.04 12.31 8.51
C GLY A 86 4.77 12.40 9.86
N PRO A 87 5.81 11.59 10.16
CA PRO A 87 6.53 11.71 11.44
C PRO A 87 7.14 13.08 11.64
N ILE A 88 6.87 13.69 12.80
CA ILE A 88 7.44 14.96 13.19
C ILE A 88 8.71 14.71 13.97
N VAL A 89 9.79 15.40 13.60
CA VAL A 89 11.10 15.33 14.22
C VAL A 89 11.44 16.66 14.88
N ASP A 90 12.21 16.59 15.96
CA ASP A 90 12.65 17.72 16.78
C ASP A 90 13.73 18.53 16.04
N GLU A 91 13.45 19.79 15.72
CA GLU A 91 14.36 20.67 14.99
C GLU A 91 15.65 21.00 15.75
N ASP A 92 15.64 20.93 17.07
CA ASP A 92 16.83 21.12 17.90
C ASP A 92 17.77 19.89 17.90
N THR A 93 17.27 18.75 17.42
CA THR A 93 17.99 17.47 17.45
C THR A 93 18.49 17.03 16.07
N PHE A 94 17.73 17.29 15.02
CA PHE A 94 18.00 16.78 13.68
C PHE A 94 18.55 17.84 12.74
N ASP A 95 19.56 17.47 11.93
CA ASP A 95 20.05 18.35 10.85
C ASP A 95 18.97 18.58 9.79
N ALA A 96 18.88 19.81 9.30
CA ALA A 96 17.90 20.20 8.27
C ALA A 96 18.13 19.59 6.87
N ASP A 97 19.35 19.13 6.58
CA ASP A 97 19.79 18.75 5.24
C ASP A 97 20.57 17.44 5.16
N LYS A 98 20.62 16.69 6.25
CA LYS A 98 21.35 15.41 6.32
C LYS A 98 20.48 14.31 6.91
N LEU A 99 20.67 13.10 6.41
CA LEU A 99 20.14 11.90 7.07
C LEU A 99 20.82 11.72 8.43
N THR A 100 20.05 11.29 9.40
CA THR A 100 20.54 11.02 10.75
C THR A 100 20.79 9.53 10.91
N ASP A 101 21.94 9.15 11.45
CA ASP A 101 22.26 7.75 11.71
C ASP A 101 21.40 7.15 12.83
N ALA A 102 21.28 5.81 12.83
CA ALA A 102 20.42 5.10 13.75
C ALA A 102 20.84 5.26 15.23
N ASP A 103 22.13 5.31 15.51
CA ASP A 103 22.64 5.44 16.91
C ASP A 103 22.30 6.83 17.46
N THR A 104 22.44 7.86 16.64
CA THR A 104 22.01 9.22 16.99
C THR A 104 20.51 9.26 17.23
N ILE A 105 19.69 8.67 16.35
CA ILE A 105 18.22 8.63 16.50
C ILE A 105 17.86 7.97 17.86
N VAL A 106 18.45 6.81 18.17
CA VAL A 106 18.18 6.09 19.43
C VAL A 106 18.63 6.91 20.65
N SER A 107 19.84 7.47 20.61
CA SER A 107 20.43 8.18 21.76
C SER A 107 19.72 9.49 22.12
N LYS A 108 19.23 10.22 21.13
CA LYS A 108 18.59 11.54 21.29
C LYS A 108 17.15 11.46 21.80
N LYS A 109 16.47 10.32 21.65
CA LYS A 109 15.09 10.09 22.13
C LYS A 109 14.08 11.14 21.65
N ALA A 110 14.31 11.72 20.49
CA ALA A 110 13.48 12.80 19.92
C ALA A 110 12.23 12.25 19.21
N PHE A 111 11.38 11.50 19.94
CA PHE A 111 10.19 10.83 19.40
C PHE A 111 8.92 11.47 19.96
N ALA A 112 7.94 11.68 19.10
CA ALA A 112 6.62 12.23 19.44
C ALA A 112 5.52 11.17 19.56
N GLY A 113 5.78 9.92 19.18
CA GLY A 113 4.81 8.82 19.18
C GLY A 113 4.59 8.18 20.55
N PRO A 114 3.69 7.18 20.66
CA PRO A 114 3.38 6.49 21.92
C PRO A 114 4.53 5.62 22.45
N TYR A 115 5.55 5.39 21.63
CA TYR A 115 6.75 4.65 21.97
C TYR A 115 7.99 5.40 21.56
N THR A 116 9.09 5.18 22.29
CA THR A 116 10.46 5.61 21.97
C THR A 116 11.28 4.42 21.51
N LEU A 117 12.08 4.58 20.46
CA LEU A 117 13.06 3.59 20.04
C LEU A 117 14.22 3.56 21.04
N THR A 118 14.49 2.40 21.61
CA THR A 118 15.54 2.21 22.64
C THR A 118 16.73 1.41 22.12
N ALA A 119 16.54 0.62 21.07
CA ALA A 119 17.60 -0.07 20.34
C ALA A 119 17.15 -0.36 18.91
N PHE A 120 18.09 -0.32 17.98
CA PHE A 120 17.87 -0.67 16.60
C PHE A 120 19.07 -1.40 16.01
N LYS A 121 18.82 -2.50 15.36
CA LYS A 121 19.82 -3.28 14.65
C LYS A 121 19.28 -3.64 13.28
N ILE A 122 19.88 -3.08 12.25
CA ILE A 122 19.40 -3.20 10.88
C ILE A 122 19.21 -4.66 10.48
N ASN A 123 18.08 -4.99 9.86
CA ASN A 123 17.69 -6.34 9.41
C ASN A 123 17.61 -7.40 10.54
N GLU A 124 17.71 -7.01 11.82
CA GLU A 124 17.68 -7.95 12.94
C GLU A 124 16.56 -7.63 13.92
N SER A 125 16.57 -6.43 14.52
CA SER A 125 15.61 -6.09 15.57
C SER A 125 15.43 -4.60 15.80
N ALA A 126 14.26 -4.24 16.40
CA ALA A 126 14.03 -2.94 16.99
C ALA A 126 13.35 -3.10 18.35
N ALA A 127 13.78 -2.34 19.34
CA ALA A 127 13.20 -2.32 20.69
C ALA A 127 12.61 -0.95 21.00
N TYR A 128 11.43 -0.97 21.59
CA TYR A 128 10.68 0.23 21.94
C TYR A 128 10.25 0.19 23.41
N ALA A 129 10.29 1.32 24.07
CA ALA A 129 9.70 1.54 25.39
C ALA A 129 8.53 2.52 25.29
N LYS A 130 7.58 2.42 26.19
CA LYS A 130 6.47 3.36 26.29
C LYS A 130 6.97 4.79 26.45
N ASN A 131 6.38 5.73 25.73
CA ASN A 131 6.61 7.16 25.89
C ASN A 131 5.58 7.76 26.84
N ASP A 132 5.98 8.05 28.08
CA ASP A 132 5.09 8.62 29.09
C ASP A 132 4.74 10.10 28.82
N SER A 133 5.51 10.79 27.98
CA SER A 133 5.22 12.17 27.53
C SER A 133 4.15 12.24 26.44
N TYR A 134 3.73 11.11 25.86
CA TYR A 134 2.79 11.09 24.75
C TYR A 134 1.39 11.56 25.14
N LYS A 135 0.89 12.59 24.45
CA LYS A 135 -0.46 13.18 24.65
C LYS A 135 -1.41 12.97 23.44
N GLY A 136 -1.06 12.06 22.53
CA GLY A 136 -1.87 11.76 21.34
C GLY A 136 -3.13 10.95 21.65
N LEU A 137 -3.83 10.52 20.59
CA LEU A 137 -5.15 9.85 20.70
C LEU A 137 -5.06 8.43 21.26
N THR A 138 -3.96 7.72 21.01
CA THR A 138 -3.82 6.30 21.33
C THR A 138 -2.58 6.05 22.19
N PRO A 139 -2.68 6.21 23.52
CA PRO A 139 -1.56 5.94 24.42
C PRO A 139 -1.21 4.45 24.41
N ALA A 140 0.07 4.16 24.63
CA ALA A 140 0.57 2.79 24.75
C ALA A 140 -0.09 2.07 25.94
N LYS A 141 -0.59 0.85 25.70
CA LYS A 141 -1.19 0.00 26.75
C LYS A 141 -0.18 -0.94 27.39
N ASN A 142 0.89 -1.29 26.68
CA ASN A 142 2.00 -2.13 27.12
C ASN A 142 3.26 -1.27 27.38
N SER A 143 4.17 -1.77 28.20
CA SER A 143 5.37 -1.03 28.61
C SER A 143 6.46 -1.02 27.52
N ALA A 144 6.50 -2.04 26.68
CA ALA A 144 7.53 -2.21 25.64
C ALA A 144 7.00 -3.01 24.45
N VAL A 145 7.67 -2.85 23.32
CA VAL A 145 7.51 -3.67 22.12
C VAL A 145 8.88 -4.06 21.61
N GLN A 146 9.05 -5.34 21.29
CA GLN A 146 10.23 -5.81 20.59
C GLN A 146 9.83 -6.34 19.21
N VAL A 147 10.44 -5.80 18.17
CA VAL A 147 10.29 -6.25 16.80
C VAL A 147 11.49 -7.09 16.44
N LYS A 148 11.25 -8.28 15.87
CA LYS A 148 12.26 -9.17 15.33
C LYS A 148 11.98 -9.34 13.83
N TYR A 149 12.99 -9.13 13.00
CA TYR A 149 12.87 -9.32 11.56
C TYR A 149 13.22 -10.75 11.18
N PHE A 150 12.43 -11.33 10.28
CA PHE A 150 12.61 -12.67 9.75
C PHE A 150 12.85 -12.58 8.24
N ALA A 151 13.96 -13.13 7.78
CA ALA A 151 14.24 -13.22 6.35
C ALA A 151 13.48 -14.36 5.66
N ASP A 152 12.97 -15.32 6.45
CA ASP A 152 12.33 -16.54 5.98
C ASP A 152 10.94 -16.72 6.59
N ALA A 153 9.95 -16.98 5.74
CA ALA A 153 8.55 -17.13 6.15
C ALA A 153 8.31 -18.37 7.01
N SER A 154 9.05 -19.45 6.78
CA SER A 154 8.91 -20.69 7.56
C SER A 154 9.40 -20.49 8.99
N ASN A 155 10.48 -19.73 9.19
CA ASN A 155 10.97 -19.34 10.50
C ASN A 155 9.98 -18.42 11.23
N LEU A 156 9.35 -17.48 10.51
CA LEU A 156 8.30 -16.62 11.07
C LEU A 156 7.08 -17.44 11.51
N LYS A 157 6.61 -18.38 10.67
CA LYS A 157 5.51 -19.31 11.00
C LYS A 157 5.83 -20.13 12.25
N MET A 158 7.01 -20.72 12.31
CA MET A 158 7.44 -21.53 13.45
C MET A 158 7.52 -20.71 14.74
N ALA A 159 8.05 -19.47 14.66
CA ALA A 159 8.17 -18.62 15.82
C ALA A 159 6.81 -18.26 16.45
N VAL A 160 5.77 -17.98 15.65
CA VAL A 160 4.43 -17.71 16.18
C VAL A 160 3.76 -18.97 16.72
N GLN A 161 3.93 -20.13 16.07
CA GLN A 161 3.39 -21.40 16.56
C GLN A 161 3.99 -21.85 17.89
N GLN A 162 5.27 -21.55 18.11
CA GLN A 162 5.99 -21.89 19.35
C GLN A 162 5.82 -20.82 20.44
N GLY A 163 5.13 -19.72 20.17
CA GLY A 163 4.98 -18.63 21.14
C GLY A 163 6.27 -17.84 21.40
N GLN A 164 7.24 -17.90 20.49
CA GLN A 164 8.48 -17.10 20.57
C GLN A 164 8.22 -15.63 20.22
N ILE A 165 7.14 -15.35 19.49
CA ILE A 165 6.60 -14.03 19.20
C ILE A 165 5.09 -14.05 19.42
N ASP A 166 4.55 -12.90 19.83
CA ASP A 166 3.11 -12.73 20.10
C ASP A 166 2.31 -12.41 18.83
N VAL A 167 2.93 -11.76 17.85
CA VAL A 167 2.30 -11.30 16.62
C VAL A 167 3.22 -11.54 15.44
N ALA A 168 2.72 -12.21 14.40
CA ALA A 168 3.35 -12.26 13.07
C ALA A 168 2.60 -11.32 12.13
N ASN A 169 3.34 -10.48 11.38
CA ASN A 169 2.78 -9.55 10.41
C ASN A 169 3.52 -9.65 9.08
N ARG A 170 2.78 -9.78 7.98
CA ARG A 170 3.28 -9.91 6.60
C ARG A 170 4.04 -11.22 6.32
N SER A 171 4.43 -11.40 5.07
CA SER A 171 5.34 -12.44 4.55
C SER A 171 4.89 -13.91 4.69
N LEU A 172 3.80 -14.20 5.38
CA LEU A 172 3.24 -15.55 5.41
C LEU A 172 2.50 -15.85 4.10
N SER A 173 2.73 -17.05 3.54
CA SER A 173 1.99 -17.50 2.36
C SER A 173 0.51 -17.76 2.67
N PRO A 174 -0.38 -17.75 1.67
CA PRO A 174 -1.78 -18.15 1.86
C PRO A 174 -1.92 -19.55 2.49
N THR A 175 -1.05 -20.49 2.14
CA THR A 175 -1.00 -21.83 2.73
C THR A 175 -0.59 -21.79 4.20
N ASP A 176 0.41 -20.98 4.55
CA ASP A 176 0.82 -20.81 5.95
C ASP A 176 -0.30 -20.23 6.80
N ILE A 177 -1.02 -19.26 6.26
CA ILE A 177 -2.18 -18.62 6.93
C ILE A 177 -3.32 -19.64 7.08
N GLU A 178 -3.58 -20.47 6.07
CA GLU A 178 -4.57 -21.56 6.14
C GLU A 178 -4.21 -22.56 7.24
N ASP A 179 -2.94 -22.97 7.32
CA ASP A 179 -2.47 -23.90 8.36
C ASP A 179 -2.55 -23.28 9.76
N LEU A 180 -2.10 -22.03 9.92
CA LEU A 180 -2.19 -21.31 11.20
C LEU A 180 -3.64 -21.10 11.64
N SER A 181 -4.59 -20.96 10.71
CA SER A 181 -6.01 -20.85 11.05
C SER A 181 -6.60 -22.11 11.70
N LYS A 182 -5.95 -23.26 11.53
CA LYS A 182 -6.32 -24.55 12.14
C LYS A 182 -5.64 -24.79 13.50
N ASP A 183 -4.64 -23.98 13.85
CA ASP A 183 -3.94 -24.07 15.13
C ASP A 183 -4.73 -23.35 16.22
N SER A 184 -5.19 -24.10 17.24
CA SER A 184 -5.98 -23.56 18.34
C SER A 184 -5.24 -22.52 19.22
N LYS A 185 -3.91 -22.46 19.12
CA LYS A 185 -3.07 -21.50 19.85
C LYS A 185 -2.89 -20.17 19.11
N VAL A 186 -3.24 -20.13 17.83
CA VAL A 186 -3.03 -18.96 16.96
C VAL A 186 -4.37 -18.40 16.52
N LYS A 187 -4.53 -17.09 16.59
CA LYS A 187 -5.67 -16.38 16.03
C LYS A 187 -5.25 -15.65 14.76
N VAL A 188 -5.77 -16.06 13.62
CA VAL A 188 -5.61 -15.31 12.37
C VAL A 188 -6.62 -14.18 12.35
N VAL A 189 -6.12 -12.94 12.22
CA VAL A 189 -6.94 -11.73 12.11
C VAL A 189 -6.78 -11.18 10.69
N LYS A 190 -7.86 -11.21 9.91
CA LYS A 190 -7.92 -10.63 8.58
C LYS A 190 -8.53 -9.23 8.67
N GLY A 191 -7.95 -8.29 7.96
CA GLY A 191 -8.45 -6.92 7.86
C GLY A 191 -8.45 -6.46 6.40
N PRO A 192 -9.12 -5.34 6.08
CA PRO A 192 -9.07 -4.76 4.76
C PRO A 192 -7.63 -4.36 4.42
N GLY A 193 -7.20 -4.65 3.20
CA GLY A 193 -5.91 -4.24 2.66
C GLY A 193 -6.06 -3.03 1.74
N GLY A 194 -5.02 -2.20 1.65
CA GLY A 194 -4.94 -1.11 0.67
C GLY A 194 -4.18 -1.48 -0.59
N GLU A 195 -3.74 -2.74 -0.74
CA GLU A 195 -2.99 -3.21 -1.90
C GLU A 195 -3.93 -3.89 -2.88
N GLU A 196 -3.74 -3.63 -4.17
CA GLU A 196 -4.49 -4.26 -5.25
C GLU A 196 -3.55 -5.00 -6.21
N ARG A 197 -4.07 -6.08 -6.82
CA ARG A 197 -3.39 -6.81 -7.88
C ARG A 197 -4.18 -6.65 -9.17
N PHE A 198 -3.48 -6.29 -10.23
CA PHE A 198 -4.09 -6.02 -11.53
C PHE A 198 -3.17 -6.44 -12.68
N ILE A 199 -3.75 -6.61 -13.86
CA ILE A 199 -3.02 -6.78 -15.11
C ILE A 199 -2.88 -5.42 -15.78
N ALA A 200 -1.64 -4.92 -15.90
CA ALA A 200 -1.35 -3.71 -16.65
C ALA A 200 -1.10 -4.06 -18.13
N PHE A 201 -1.81 -3.41 -19.02
CA PHE A 201 -1.58 -3.55 -20.47
C PHE A 201 -0.62 -2.48 -20.95
N ASN A 202 0.47 -2.89 -21.59
CA ASN A 202 1.35 -1.96 -22.30
C ASN A 202 0.71 -1.62 -23.66
N PHE A 203 0.15 -0.44 -23.79
CA PHE A 203 -0.61 -0.01 -24.98
C PHE A 203 0.22 0.04 -26.26
N LYS A 204 1.54 0.10 -26.16
CA LYS A 204 2.43 0.07 -27.33
C LYS A 204 2.64 -1.35 -27.87
N ILE A 205 2.85 -2.34 -27.00
CA ILE A 205 3.29 -3.69 -27.40
C ILE A 205 2.25 -4.79 -27.18
N GLN A 206 1.09 -4.49 -26.58
CA GLN A 206 -0.03 -5.45 -26.51
C GLN A 206 -0.47 -5.87 -27.93
N PRO A 207 -1.25 -6.96 -28.10
CA PRO A 207 -1.86 -7.29 -29.40
C PRO A 207 -2.62 -6.07 -29.95
N TYR A 208 -2.34 -5.74 -31.20
CA TYR A 208 -2.84 -4.53 -31.89
C TYR A 208 -2.45 -3.20 -31.24
N GLY A 209 -1.41 -3.18 -30.41
CA GLY A 209 -0.88 -1.96 -29.76
C GLY A 209 -0.21 -1.00 -30.75
N GLU A 210 0.04 0.23 -30.32
CA GLU A 210 0.52 1.35 -31.14
C GLU A 210 1.81 1.04 -31.93
N SER A 211 2.70 0.18 -31.41
CA SER A 211 3.96 -0.18 -32.03
C SER A 211 3.91 -1.52 -32.80
N GLN A 212 2.73 -2.15 -32.91
CA GLN A 212 2.57 -3.39 -33.66
C GLN A 212 2.34 -3.10 -35.16
N PRO A 213 2.78 -4.00 -36.05
CA PRO A 213 2.54 -3.83 -37.50
C PRO A 213 1.06 -3.77 -37.89
N ASP A 214 0.20 -4.41 -37.08
CA ASP A 214 -1.26 -4.48 -37.23
C ASP A 214 -2.00 -3.62 -36.21
N ALA A 215 -1.40 -2.49 -35.79
CA ALA A 215 -1.94 -1.58 -34.78
C ALA A 215 -3.38 -1.15 -35.09
N ASP A 216 -4.27 -1.38 -34.13
CA ASP A 216 -5.69 -1.01 -34.19
C ASP A 216 -6.24 -0.80 -32.78
N ALA A 217 -6.59 0.42 -32.46
CA ALA A 217 -7.03 0.81 -31.11
C ALA A 217 -8.34 0.09 -30.69
N ASN A 218 -9.26 -0.18 -31.63
CA ASN A 218 -10.50 -0.87 -31.34
C ASN A 218 -10.26 -2.37 -31.06
N LYS A 219 -9.41 -3.02 -31.87
CA LYS A 219 -9.01 -4.41 -31.61
C LYS A 219 -8.24 -4.55 -30.32
N ALA A 220 -7.28 -3.65 -30.04
CA ALA A 220 -6.55 -3.62 -28.79
C ALA A 220 -7.47 -3.46 -27.56
N LYS A 221 -8.49 -2.59 -27.65
CA LYS A 221 -9.52 -2.44 -26.62
C LYS A 221 -10.33 -3.72 -26.45
N ALA A 222 -10.76 -4.35 -27.55
CA ALA A 222 -11.53 -5.59 -27.53
C ALA A 222 -10.75 -6.74 -26.86
N VAL A 223 -9.43 -6.84 -27.10
CA VAL A 223 -8.55 -7.81 -26.43
C VAL A 223 -8.57 -7.60 -24.91
N ARG A 224 -8.40 -6.37 -24.42
CA ARG A 224 -8.46 -6.09 -22.98
C ARG A 224 -9.81 -6.41 -22.36
N GLN A 225 -10.90 -6.07 -23.05
CA GLN A 225 -12.27 -6.38 -22.61
C GLN A 225 -12.53 -7.90 -22.60
N ALA A 226 -12.02 -8.64 -23.58
CA ALA A 226 -12.12 -10.09 -23.61
C ALA A 226 -11.37 -10.74 -22.43
N VAL A 227 -10.16 -10.28 -22.13
CA VAL A 227 -9.43 -10.72 -20.92
C VAL A 227 -10.24 -10.45 -19.66
N ALA A 228 -10.81 -9.24 -19.49
CA ALA A 228 -11.63 -8.90 -18.32
C ALA A 228 -12.89 -9.78 -18.19
N ASN A 229 -13.48 -10.24 -19.31
CA ASN A 229 -14.63 -11.13 -19.34
C ASN A 229 -14.29 -12.59 -18.96
N LEU A 230 -13.02 -13.02 -19.10
CA LEU A 230 -12.60 -14.41 -18.90
C LEU A 230 -12.03 -14.72 -17.53
N ILE A 231 -11.59 -13.71 -16.79
CA ILE A 231 -10.93 -13.91 -15.49
C ILE A 231 -11.98 -14.23 -14.41
N ASP A 232 -11.88 -15.42 -13.80
CA ASP A 232 -12.60 -15.79 -12.58
C ASP A 232 -11.82 -15.34 -11.35
N ARG A 233 -12.14 -14.15 -10.86
CA ARG A 233 -11.51 -13.55 -9.66
C ARG A 233 -11.81 -14.34 -8.41
N GLU A 234 -12.99 -14.97 -8.31
CA GLU A 234 -13.39 -15.79 -7.18
C GLU A 234 -12.55 -17.08 -7.11
N GLU A 235 -12.26 -17.68 -8.27
CA GLU A 235 -11.39 -18.84 -8.33
C GLU A 235 -9.95 -18.49 -7.90
N LEU A 236 -9.41 -17.35 -8.35
CA LEU A 236 -8.10 -16.87 -7.90
C LEU A 236 -8.09 -16.66 -6.38
N SER A 237 -9.08 -15.95 -5.84
CA SER A 237 -9.22 -15.71 -4.41
C SER A 237 -9.24 -17.01 -3.60
N THR A 238 -10.05 -17.98 -4.00
CA THR A 238 -10.28 -19.19 -3.21
C THR A 238 -9.21 -20.25 -3.42
N LYS A 239 -8.78 -20.51 -4.64
CA LYS A 239 -7.84 -21.60 -4.95
C LYS A 239 -6.38 -21.18 -4.80
N VAL A 240 -6.01 -20.00 -5.30
CA VAL A 240 -4.62 -19.51 -5.23
C VAL A 240 -4.36 -18.84 -3.89
N TYR A 241 -5.21 -17.89 -3.52
CA TYR A 241 -4.99 -17.05 -2.34
C TYR A 241 -5.65 -17.57 -1.04
N LYS A 242 -6.35 -18.70 -1.09
CA LYS A 242 -6.98 -19.32 0.10
C LYS A 242 -7.85 -18.34 0.90
N GLY A 243 -8.51 -17.41 0.22
CA GLY A 243 -9.34 -16.37 0.84
C GLY A 243 -8.57 -15.31 1.62
N THR A 244 -7.28 -15.14 1.36
CA THR A 244 -6.47 -14.03 1.90
C THR A 244 -6.54 -12.78 1.03
N TYR A 245 -7.05 -12.89 -0.18
CA TYR A 245 -7.39 -11.79 -1.09
C TYR A 245 -8.87 -11.85 -1.44
N THR A 246 -9.49 -10.70 -1.65
CA THR A 246 -10.89 -10.58 -2.07
C THR A 246 -10.97 -10.18 -3.54
N PRO A 247 -11.95 -10.70 -4.31
CA PRO A 247 -12.21 -10.22 -5.66
C PRO A 247 -12.52 -8.72 -5.64
N MET A 248 -11.94 -7.98 -6.58
CA MET A 248 -12.13 -6.53 -6.69
C MET A 248 -12.74 -6.17 -8.04
N TYR A 249 -13.70 -5.24 -8.02
CA TYR A 249 -14.44 -4.72 -9.17
C TYR A 249 -14.43 -3.20 -9.22
N SER A 250 -13.45 -2.59 -8.57
CA SER A 250 -13.21 -1.16 -8.45
C SER A 250 -11.73 -0.87 -8.71
N PHE A 251 -11.36 0.39 -8.91
CA PHE A 251 -9.97 0.84 -8.82
C PHE A 251 -9.55 1.22 -7.40
N ILE A 252 -10.50 1.17 -6.47
CA ILE A 252 -10.29 1.50 -5.06
C ILE A 252 -10.62 0.24 -4.25
N PRO A 253 -9.69 -0.26 -3.42
CA PRO A 253 -9.93 -1.41 -2.56
C PRO A 253 -11.12 -1.23 -1.63
N ASP A 254 -11.77 -2.34 -1.26
CA ASP A 254 -12.85 -2.35 -0.30
C ASP A 254 -12.41 -1.74 1.06
N GLY A 255 -13.32 -0.98 1.68
CA GLY A 255 -13.05 -0.26 2.93
C GLY A 255 -12.37 1.10 2.77
N LEU A 256 -11.96 1.51 1.56
CA LEU A 256 -11.45 2.85 1.27
C LEU A 256 -12.53 3.76 0.68
N ALA A 257 -12.39 5.07 0.95
CA ALA A 257 -13.32 6.07 0.43
C ALA A 257 -13.30 6.11 -1.10
N GLY A 258 -14.47 6.08 -1.72
CA GLY A 258 -14.63 6.06 -3.18
C GLY A 258 -14.71 4.66 -3.80
N HIS A 259 -14.64 3.59 -3.00
CA HIS A 259 -14.89 2.24 -3.49
C HIS A 259 -16.32 2.11 -4.04
N ASP A 260 -16.46 1.45 -5.19
CA ASP A 260 -17.73 0.97 -5.75
C ASP A 260 -17.50 -0.31 -6.58
N ASP A 261 -18.55 -1.11 -6.77
CA ASP A 261 -18.52 -2.36 -7.52
C ASP A 261 -19.07 -2.25 -8.96
N THR A 262 -19.08 -1.06 -9.53
CA THR A 262 -19.67 -0.80 -10.87
C THR A 262 -19.11 -1.73 -11.96
N LEU A 263 -17.81 -2.04 -11.92
CA LEU A 263 -17.17 -2.92 -12.89
C LEU A 263 -17.64 -4.38 -12.81
N LYS A 264 -18.29 -4.81 -11.72
CA LYS A 264 -18.83 -6.16 -11.58
C LYS A 264 -19.90 -6.45 -12.65
N SER A 265 -20.78 -5.48 -12.89
CA SER A 265 -21.83 -5.60 -13.90
C SER A 265 -21.32 -5.43 -15.33
N ALA A 266 -20.18 -4.79 -15.55
CA ALA A 266 -19.62 -4.48 -16.85
C ALA A 266 -19.04 -5.71 -17.57
N TYR A 267 -18.44 -6.64 -16.81
CA TYR A 267 -17.70 -7.78 -17.35
C TYR A 267 -18.24 -9.13 -16.87
N GLY A 268 -17.80 -10.19 -17.52
CA GLY A 268 -18.25 -11.56 -17.24
C GLY A 268 -19.77 -11.70 -17.40
N ASP A 269 -20.41 -12.49 -16.57
CA ASP A 269 -21.87 -12.66 -16.54
C ASP A 269 -22.62 -11.46 -15.91
N GLY A 270 -21.89 -10.48 -15.41
CA GLY A 270 -22.44 -9.32 -14.68
C GLY A 270 -22.63 -9.58 -13.17
N ASN A 271 -22.29 -10.78 -12.68
CA ASN A 271 -22.40 -11.19 -11.27
C ASN A 271 -21.06 -11.69 -10.69
N GLY A 272 -19.97 -11.47 -11.40
CA GLY A 272 -18.63 -11.80 -10.95
C GLY A 272 -18.07 -13.12 -11.50
N LYS A 273 -18.80 -13.84 -12.35
CA LYS A 273 -18.32 -15.04 -13.04
C LYS A 273 -17.84 -14.73 -14.45
N PRO A 274 -16.87 -15.48 -15.00
CA PRO A 274 -16.42 -15.29 -16.38
C PRO A 274 -17.52 -15.59 -17.41
N SER A 275 -17.38 -14.97 -18.59
CA SER A 275 -18.26 -15.23 -19.73
C SER A 275 -17.47 -15.37 -21.03
N THR A 276 -17.26 -16.59 -21.46
CA THR A 276 -16.62 -16.90 -22.76
C THR A 276 -17.44 -16.37 -23.94
N GLU A 277 -18.76 -16.37 -23.81
CA GLU A 277 -19.65 -15.85 -24.87
C GLU A 277 -19.45 -14.36 -25.08
N LYS A 278 -19.44 -13.58 -23.99
CA LYS A 278 -19.18 -12.13 -24.07
C LYS A 278 -17.79 -11.84 -24.60
N ALA A 279 -16.76 -12.57 -24.12
CA ALA A 279 -15.40 -12.43 -24.63
C ALA A 279 -15.31 -12.70 -26.14
N LYS A 280 -15.91 -13.80 -26.61
CA LYS A 280 -15.97 -14.15 -28.02
C LYS A 280 -16.70 -13.08 -28.85
N LYS A 281 -17.83 -12.58 -28.35
CA LYS A 281 -18.61 -11.54 -29.04
C LYS A 281 -17.80 -10.25 -29.17
N VAL A 282 -17.15 -9.77 -28.12
CA VAL A 282 -16.34 -8.54 -28.12
C VAL A 282 -15.22 -8.64 -29.17
N LEU A 283 -14.52 -9.79 -29.24
CA LEU A 283 -13.44 -10.00 -30.20
C LEU A 283 -14.00 -10.04 -31.64
N ALA A 284 -15.12 -10.76 -31.87
CA ALA A 284 -15.73 -10.87 -33.16
C ALA A 284 -16.27 -9.54 -33.70
N ASP A 285 -16.95 -8.75 -32.84
CA ASP A 285 -17.48 -7.43 -33.18
C ASP A 285 -16.39 -6.46 -33.63
N ALA A 286 -15.19 -6.61 -33.06
CA ALA A 286 -14.00 -5.82 -33.42
C ALA A 286 -13.20 -6.41 -34.60
N GLY A 287 -13.60 -7.55 -35.15
CA GLY A 287 -12.88 -8.23 -36.25
C GLY A 287 -11.51 -8.77 -35.81
N VAL A 288 -11.38 -9.22 -34.54
CA VAL A 288 -10.19 -9.86 -34.02
C VAL A 288 -10.19 -11.34 -34.35
N THR A 289 -9.11 -11.81 -34.99
CA THR A 289 -8.90 -13.24 -35.28
C THR A 289 -8.47 -13.97 -34.02
N THR A 290 -9.06 -15.12 -33.73
CA THR A 290 -8.71 -15.96 -32.58
C THR A 290 -8.05 -17.27 -33.04
N PRO A 291 -7.18 -17.90 -32.23
CA PRO A 291 -6.74 -17.39 -30.91
C PRO A 291 -5.83 -16.18 -31.02
N VAL A 292 -5.92 -15.27 -30.07
CA VAL A 292 -4.99 -14.13 -29.92
C VAL A 292 -3.75 -14.58 -29.16
N ASP A 293 -2.57 -14.38 -29.71
CA ASP A 293 -1.31 -14.58 -28.97
C ASP A 293 -1.17 -13.48 -27.91
N LEU A 294 -1.15 -13.86 -26.62
CA LEU A 294 -1.06 -12.95 -25.49
C LEU A 294 0.15 -13.31 -24.60
N LYS A 295 1.02 -12.35 -24.35
CA LYS A 295 2.17 -12.54 -23.48
C LYS A 295 1.90 -11.91 -22.12
N LEU A 296 1.89 -12.74 -21.08
CA LEU A 296 1.86 -12.30 -19.68
C LEU A 296 3.28 -12.29 -19.11
N GLN A 297 3.58 -11.27 -18.30
CA GLN A 297 4.83 -11.16 -17.55
C GLN A 297 4.50 -10.87 -16.09
N TYR A 298 5.25 -11.46 -15.18
CA TYR A 298 5.11 -11.23 -13.73
C TYR A 298 6.47 -11.28 -13.06
N ASN A 299 6.52 -10.71 -11.86
CA ASN A 299 7.67 -10.82 -10.98
C ASN A 299 7.44 -11.99 -10.00
N SER A 300 8.41 -12.91 -9.91
CA SER A 300 8.26 -14.16 -9.14
C SER A 300 8.52 -14.00 -7.65
N ASP A 301 9.15 -12.90 -7.21
CA ASP A 301 9.61 -12.73 -5.83
C ASP A 301 9.12 -11.44 -5.15
N HIS A 302 8.73 -10.42 -5.91
CA HIS A 302 8.32 -9.13 -5.34
C HIS A 302 6.88 -9.12 -4.81
N TYR A 303 5.95 -9.75 -5.55
CA TYR A 303 4.50 -9.70 -5.24
C TYR A 303 3.99 -10.94 -4.49
N GLY A 304 4.87 -11.65 -3.82
CA GLY A 304 4.54 -12.80 -2.99
C GLY A 304 4.81 -14.15 -3.64
N SER A 305 4.88 -15.18 -2.80
CA SER A 305 5.31 -16.54 -3.15
C SER A 305 4.38 -17.29 -4.10
N VAL A 306 3.13 -16.83 -4.26
CA VAL A 306 2.10 -17.50 -5.11
C VAL A 306 1.93 -16.83 -6.47
N SER A 307 2.77 -15.89 -6.84
CA SER A 307 2.66 -15.19 -8.14
C SER A 307 2.73 -16.14 -9.33
N ALA A 308 3.58 -17.16 -9.28
CA ALA A 308 3.67 -18.17 -10.34
C ALA A 308 2.36 -18.97 -10.48
N ASP A 309 1.76 -19.37 -9.36
CA ASP A 309 0.47 -20.10 -9.35
C ASP A 309 -0.67 -19.22 -9.85
N GLU A 310 -0.68 -17.94 -9.48
CA GLU A 310 -1.66 -16.97 -9.98
C GLU A 310 -1.59 -16.85 -11.50
N TYR A 311 -0.39 -16.66 -12.06
CA TYR A 311 -0.25 -16.50 -13.51
C TYR A 311 -0.45 -17.80 -14.29
N ALA A 312 -0.17 -18.96 -13.69
CA ALA A 312 -0.55 -20.25 -14.25
C ALA A 312 -2.09 -20.41 -14.30
N ALA A 313 -2.79 -19.99 -13.25
CA ALA A 313 -4.26 -20.00 -13.23
C ALA A 313 -4.85 -19.01 -14.25
N LEU A 314 -4.32 -17.78 -14.32
CA LEU A 314 -4.72 -16.80 -15.33
C LEU A 314 -4.54 -17.32 -16.75
N LYS A 315 -3.38 -17.93 -17.07
CA LYS A 315 -3.14 -18.58 -18.36
C LYS A 315 -4.20 -19.63 -18.65
N SER A 316 -4.46 -20.53 -17.70
CA SER A 316 -5.47 -21.58 -17.86
C SER A 316 -6.87 -21.04 -18.14
N GLN A 317 -7.28 -19.98 -17.40
CA GLN A 317 -8.59 -19.34 -17.59
C GLN A 317 -8.71 -18.68 -18.97
N LEU A 318 -7.68 -18.00 -19.43
CA LEU A 318 -7.66 -17.31 -20.72
C LEU A 318 -7.65 -18.29 -21.90
N GLU A 319 -6.99 -19.44 -21.77
CA GLU A 319 -6.90 -20.45 -22.81
C GLU A 319 -8.13 -21.40 -22.86
N ALA A 320 -8.89 -21.54 -21.79
CA ALA A 320 -9.98 -22.50 -21.66
C ALA A 320 -11.05 -22.41 -22.75
N GLY A 321 -11.32 -21.21 -23.29
CA GLY A 321 -12.29 -20.96 -24.38
C GLY A 321 -11.69 -20.97 -25.76
N GLY A 322 -10.39 -21.24 -25.94
CA GLY A 322 -9.68 -21.23 -27.21
C GLY A 322 -9.57 -19.84 -27.86
N LEU A 323 -9.88 -18.76 -27.14
CA LEU A 323 -9.82 -17.39 -27.64
C LEU A 323 -8.41 -16.77 -27.53
N PHE A 324 -7.59 -17.30 -26.64
CA PHE A 324 -6.22 -16.87 -26.40
C PHE A 324 -5.24 -18.04 -26.44
N LYS A 325 -4.02 -17.73 -26.81
CA LYS A 325 -2.83 -18.53 -26.61
C LYS A 325 -1.85 -17.67 -25.79
N VAL A 326 -1.56 -18.12 -24.55
CA VAL A 326 -0.86 -17.31 -23.53
C VAL A 326 0.53 -17.86 -23.25
#